data_af4b5e6d30e7a249fb967ba0c74dd2b6
#
_entry.id   af4b5e6d30e7a249fb967ba0c74dd2b6
#
_cell.length_a   1.000
_cell.length_b   1.000
_cell.length_c   1.000
_cell.angle_alpha   90.00
_cell.angle_beta   90.00
_cell.angle_gamma   90.00
#
_symmetry.space_group_name_H-M   'P 1'
#
loop_
_entity.id
_entity.type
_entity.pdbx_description
1 polymer ?
#
loop_
_entity_poly.entity_id
_entity_poly.type
_entity_poly.pdbx_seq_one_letter_code
_entity_poly.pdbx_strand_id
1 'polypeptide(L)'
;MFQSQRGPFPHTRMRRLRAQEFSRRLVRENALTPADLIFPVFVLEGSNQREAIASMPGIERLSIDLLVAQAREAQSLGVPALALFPVVAGEKKSLRAEEAWNPDGLVQRAVRSLKDALPDLGVITDVALDPFNADGQDGIVVDGQILNDETTEALVRQALV
;
A
#
# COMPACT_ATOMS: atom_id res chain seq x y z
N MET A 1 -49.57 16.79 -26.19
CA MET A 1 -48.33 17.05 -25.44
C MET A 1 -48.27 16.04 -24.28
N PHE A 2 -47.56 14.95 -24.42
CA PHE A 2 -47.44 13.96 -23.35
C PHE A 2 -46.41 14.48 -22.31
N GLN A 3 -46.90 15.04 -21.21
CA GLN A 3 -46.09 15.28 -20.04
C GLN A 3 -45.84 13.91 -19.36
N SER A 4 -44.70 13.30 -19.61
CA SER A 4 -44.27 12.17 -18.78
C SER A 4 -43.92 12.70 -17.39
N GLN A 5 -44.82 12.59 -16.44
CA GLN A 5 -44.53 12.86 -15.04
C GLN A 5 -43.50 11.80 -14.58
N ARG A 6 -42.23 12.20 -14.52
CA ARG A 6 -41.18 11.39 -13.91
C ARG A 6 -41.39 11.47 -12.40
N GLY A 7 -41.61 10.31 -11.75
CA GLY A 7 -41.67 10.24 -10.31
C GLY A 7 -40.31 10.65 -9.67
N PRO A 8 -40.31 11.11 -8.42
CA PRO A 8 -39.08 11.50 -7.73
C PRO A 8 -38.21 10.28 -7.41
N PHE A 9 -36.90 10.50 -7.33
CA PHE A 9 -35.95 9.51 -6.75
C PHE A 9 -36.28 9.34 -5.24
N PRO A 10 -36.26 8.12 -4.68
CA PRO A 10 -35.80 6.85 -5.25
C PRO A 10 -36.89 5.99 -5.92
N HIS A 11 -38.13 6.45 -5.98
CA HIS A 11 -39.27 5.67 -6.52
C HIS A 11 -39.13 5.45 -8.03
N THR A 12 -38.60 6.43 -8.74
CA THR A 12 -38.33 6.32 -10.17
C THR A 12 -36.82 6.28 -10.40
N ARG A 13 -36.32 5.17 -10.97
CA ARG A 13 -34.92 4.98 -11.33
C ARG A 13 -34.80 4.71 -12.81
N MET A 14 -34.06 5.57 -13.52
CA MET A 14 -33.86 5.45 -14.96
C MET A 14 -32.80 4.37 -15.23
N ARG A 15 -33.23 3.18 -15.69
CA ARG A 15 -32.35 2.03 -15.89
C ARG A 15 -32.10 1.64 -17.34
N ARG A 16 -32.76 2.29 -18.29
CA ARG A 16 -32.65 1.93 -19.71
C ARG A 16 -31.21 1.94 -20.22
N LEU A 17 -30.43 2.94 -19.86
CA LEU A 17 -29.01 3.06 -20.22
C LEU A 17 -28.11 2.04 -19.52
N ARG A 18 -28.62 1.34 -18.53
CA ARG A 18 -27.88 0.29 -17.79
C ARG A 18 -28.20 -1.11 -18.26
N ALA A 19 -29.20 -1.29 -19.14
CA ALA A 19 -29.72 -2.60 -19.53
C ALA A 19 -28.75 -3.39 -20.43
N GLN A 20 -28.04 -2.70 -21.32
CA GLN A 20 -27.18 -3.33 -22.32
C GLN A 20 -25.75 -2.80 -22.25
N GLU A 21 -24.78 -3.63 -22.65
CA GLU A 21 -23.35 -3.30 -22.56
C GLU A 21 -22.99 -2.06 -23.37
N PHE A 22 -23.46 -1.98 -24.62
CA PHE A 22 -23.15 -0.82 -25.47
C PHE A 22 -23.63 0.50 -24.83
N SER A 23 -24.83 0.52 -24.25
CA SER A 23 -25.37 1.72 -23.63
C SER A 23 -24.63 2.10 -22.35
N ARG A 24 -24.21 1.09 -21.53
CA ARG A 24 -23.34 1.33 -20.36
C ARG A 24 -22.00 1.94 -20.78
N ARG A 25 -21.39 1.42 -21.88
CA ARG A 25 -20.13 1.97 -22.41
C ARG A 25 -20.27 3.42 -22.88
N LEU A 26 -21.39 3.75 -23.55
CA LEU A 26 -21.64 5.11 -24.06
C LEU A 26 -21.81 6.15 -22.95
N VAL A 27 -22.38 5.76 -21.80
CA VAL A 27 -22.67 6.68 -20.68
C VAL A 27 -21.69 6.54 -19.51
N ARG A 28 -20.63 5.78 -19.68
CA ARG A 28 -19.60 5.59 -18.64
C ARG A 28 -18.83 6.89 -18.41
N GLU A 29 -18.88 7.42 -17.21
CA GLU A 29 -18.17 8.63 -16.80
C GLU A 29 -16.74 8.32 -16.35
N ASN A 30 -16.51 7.11 -15.80
CA ASN A 30 -15.22 6.68 -15.30
C ASN A 30 -14.75 5.40 -16.02
N ALA A 31 -13.46 5.33 -16.32
CA ALA A 31 -12.80 4.13 -16.81
C ALA A 31 -11.76 3.70 -15.77
N LEU A 32 -11.76 2.43 -15.38
CA LEU A 32 -10.73 1.85 -14.53
C LEU A 32 -9.72 1.11 -15.40
N THR A 33 -8.46 1.47 -15.25
CA THR A 33 -7.32 0.87 -15.95
C THR A 33 -6.28 0.39 -14.95
N PRO A 34 -5.30 -0.43 -15.33
CA PRO A 34 -4.18 -0.76 -14.45
C PRO A 34 -3.43 0.47 -13.92
N ALA A 35 -3.42 1.58 -14.67
CA ALA A 35 -2.76 2.81 -14.28
C ALA A 35 -3.45 3.54 -13.09
N ASP A 36 -4.65 3.13 -12.74
CA ASP A 36 -5.39 3.67 -11.58
C ASP A 36 -5.11 2.87 -10.29
N LEU A 37 -4.26 1.83 -10.35
CA LEU A 37 -4.02 0.92 -9.25
C LEU A 37 -2.67 1.18 -8.57
N ILE A 38 -2.65 1.02 -7.26
CA ILE A 38 -1.44 0.89 -6.44
C ILE A 38 -1.44 -0.53 -5.89
N PHE A 39 -0.35 -1.28 -6.10
CA PHE A 39 -0.26 -2.66 -5.65
C PHE A 39 0.39 -2.76 -4.26
N PRO A 40 -0.35 -3.12 -3.19
CA PRO A 40 0.22 -3.30 -1.86
C PRO A 40 1.03 -4.60 -1.81
N VAL A 41 2.23 -4.52 -1.23
CA VAL A 41 3.15 -5.65 -1.11
C VAL A 41 3.76 -5.72 0.29
N PHE A 42 4.01 -6.93 0.78
CA PHE A 42 4.62 -7.16 2.08
C PHE A 42 6.01 -7.73 1.90
N VAL A 43 7.01 -7.07 2.51
CA VAL A 43 8.41 -7.50 2.44
C VAL A 43 8.88 -8.06 3.77
N LEU A 44 9.60 -9.20 3.74
CA LEU A 44 10.24 -9.83 4.88
C LEU A 44 11.73 -10.05 4.64
N GLU A 45 12.46 -10.33 5.71
CA GLU A 45 13.88 -10.66 5.66
C GLU A 45 14.13 -12.05 5.04
N GLY A 46 15.32 -12.24 4.51
CA GLY A 46 15.77 -13.51 3.96
C GLY A 46 16.00 -13.48 2.46
N SER A 47 16.14 -14.67 1.89
CA SER A 47 16.31 -14.89 0.45
C SER A 47 15.46 -16.08 0.04
N ASN A 48 14.77 -15.99 -1.08
CA ASN A 48 13.82 -17.01 -1.57
C ASN A 48 12.78 -17.42 -0.51
N GLN A 49 12.34 -16.45 0.31
CA GLN A 49 11.36 -16.68 1.37
C GLN A 49 9.99 -16.20 0.93
N ARG A 50 8.99 -17.03 1.27
CA ARG A 50 7.58 -16.80 0.92
C ARG A 50 6.72 -17.26 2.09
N GLU A 51 5.86 -16.39 2.61
CA GLU A 51 4.99 -16.67 3.74
C GLU A 51 3.56 -16.24 3.41
N ALA A 52 2.63 -17.20 3.43
CA ALA A 52 1.21 -16.90 3.20
C ALA A 52 0.60 -16.13 4.39
N ILE A 53 -0.28 -15.16 4.10
CA ILE A 53 -1.02 -14.42 5.10
C ILE A 53 -2.39 -15.08 5.27
N ALA A 54 -2.62 -15.77 6.40
CA ALA A 54 -3.82 -16.57 6.61
C ALA A 54 -5.14 -15.75 6.51
N SER A 55 -5.11 -14.49 6.95
CA SER A 55 -6.27 -13.57 6.88
C SER A 55 -6.47 -12.94 5.50
N MET A 56 -5.51 -13.09 4.56
CA MET A 56 -5.54 -12.50 3.23
C MET A 56 -5.24 -13.59 2.18
N PRO A 57 -6.22 -14.43 1.83
CA PRO A 57 -6.01 -15.53 0.88
C PRO A 57 -5.42 -15.07 -0.46
N GLY A 58 -4.33 -15.71 -0.90
CA GLY A 58 -3.63 -15.36 -2.14
C GLY A 58 -2.61 -14.24 -2.00
N ILE A 59 -2.46 -13.63 -0.83
CA ILE A 59 -1.43 -12.62 -0.55
C ILE A 59 -0.32 -13.25 0.28
N GLU A 60 0.92 -12.92 -0.05
CA GLU A 60 2.12 -13.45 0.60
C GLU A 60 3.05 -12.33 1.02
N ARG A 61 3.84 -12.61 2.05
CA ARG A 61 5.03 -11.84 2.42
C ARG A 61 6.21 -12.40 1.67
N LEU A 62 7.01 -11.58 1.05
CA LEU A 62 8.11 -12.00 0.17
C LEU A 62 9.44 -11.39 0.59
N SER A 63 10.52 -12.17 0.46
CA SER A 63 11.86 -11.61 0.51
C SER A 63 12.12 -10.67 -0.67
N ILE A 64 13.11 -9.78 -0.55
CA ILE A 64 13.38 -8.72 -1.53
C ILE A 64 13.57 -9.27 -2.96
N ASP A 65 14.26 -10.38 -3.11
CA ASP A 65 14.49 -11.04 -4.41
C ASP A 65 13.18 -11.47 -5.09
N LEU A 66 12.25 -12.08 -4.34
CA LEU A 66 10.94 -12.48 -4.85
C LEU A 66 10.03 -11.28 -5.05
N LEU A 67 10.14 -10.26 -4.19
CA LEU A 67 9.40 -9.01 -4.33
C LEU A 67 9.74 -8.30 -5.64
N VAL A 68 11.02 -8.22 -6.02
CA VAL A 68 11.45 -7.63 -7.30
C VAL A 68 10.85 -8.39 -8.48
N ALA A 69 10.76 -9.72 -8.42
CA ALA A 69 10.12 -10.52 -9.47
C ALA A 69 8.61 -10.21 -9.58
N GLN A 70 7.90 -10.15 -8.44
CA GLN A 70 6.47 -9.79 -8.39
C GLN A 70 6.21 -8.35 -8.86
N ALA A 71 7.08 -7.42 -8.49
CA ALA A 71 7.01 -6.02 -8.93
C ALA A 71 7.15 -5.88 -10.44
N ARG A 72 8.04 -6.66 -11.05
CA ARG A 72 8.22 -6.71 -12.52
C ARG A 72 6.96 -7.20 -13.21
N GLU A 73 6.31 -8.23 -12.67
CA GLU A 73 5.03 -8.72 -13.19
C GLU A 73 3.94 -7.63 -13.09
N ALA A 74 3.77 -7.00 -11.93
CA ALA A 74 2.80 -5.91 -11.75
C ALA A 74 3.03 -4.76 -12.74
N GLN A 75 4.29 -4.32 -12.93
CA GLN A 75 4.64 -3.30 -13.91
C GLN A 75 4.30 -3.74 -15.35
N SER A 76 4.57 -5.00 -15.71
CA SER A 76 4.26 -5.54 -17.04
C SER A 76 2.75 -5.57 -17.34
N LEU A 77 1.93 -5.66 -16.30
CA LEU A 77 0.46 -5.57 -16.36
C LEU A 77 -0.05 -4.12 -16.38
N GLY A 78 0.85 -3.13 -16.31
CA GLY A 78 0.51 -1.71 -16.38
C GLY A 78 0.24 -1.03 -15.04
N VAL A 79 0.53 -1.69 -13.91
CA VAL A 79 0.43 -1.08 -12.57
C VAL A 79 1.62 -0.11 -12.37
N PRO A 80 1.38 1.18 -12.09
CA PRO A 80 2.44 2.19 -12.08
C PRO A 80 3.21 2.28 -10.76
N ALA A 81 2.64 1.79 -9.65
CA ALA A 81 3.24 1.94 -8.33
C ALA A 81 2.95 0.79 -7.38
N LEU A 82 3.88 0.55 -6.45
CA LEU A 82 3.71 -0.34 -5.31
C LEU A 82 3.58 0.47 -4.01
N ALA A 83 2.80 -0.06 -3.05
CA ALA A 83 2.84 0.38 -1.65
C ALA A 83 3.54 -0.72 -0.82
N LEU A 84 4.66 -0.38 -0.19
CA LEU A 84 5.56 -1.32 0.46
C LEU A 84 5.35 -1.34 1.98
N PHE A 85 5.02 -2.51 2.53
CA PHE A 85 4.80 -2.74 3.95
C PHE A 85 5.82 -3.74 4.52
N PRO A 86 6.64 -3.36 5.52
CA PRO A 86 7.66 -4.25 6.08
C PRO A 86 7.08 -5.22 7.11
N VAL A 87 7.65 -6.41 7.16
CA VAL A 87 7.51 -7.35 8.28
C VAL A 87 8.79 -7.28 9.10
N VAL A 88 8.76 -6.53 10.19
CA VAL A 88 9.91 -6.31 11.06
C VAL A 88 9.95 -7.39 12.13
N ALA A 89 11.09 -8.07 12.25
CA ALA A 89 11.31 -9.09 13.27
C ALA A 89 11.28 -8.48 14.69
N GLY A 90 10.74 -9.22 15.65
CA GLY A 90 10.53 -8.71 17.02
C GLY A 90 11.77 -8.17 17.69
N GLU A 91 12.94 -8.80 17.46
CA GLU A 91 14.23 -8.37 17.99
C GLU A 91 14.77 -7.04 17.44
N LYS A 92 14.21 -6.57 16.33
CA LYS A 92 14.52 -5.27 15.71
C LYS A 92 13.57 -4.16 16.15
N LYS A 93 12.51 -4.52 16.85
CA LYS A 93 11.53 -3.54 17.37
C LYS A 93 12.02 -2.96 18.69
N SER A 94 11.80 -1.67 18.88
CA SER A 94 12.11 -0.98 20.12
C SER A 94 11.00 0.00 20.52
N LEU A 95 11.02 0.49 21.76
CA LEU A 95 10.04 1.50 22.19
C LEU A 95 10.19 2.84 21.47
N ARG A 96 11.35 3.09 20.85
CA ARG A 96 11.63 4.31 20.09
C ARG A 96 11.61 4.09 18.59
N ALA A 97 11.42 2.85 18.14
CA ALA A 97 11.29 2.47 16.73
C ALA A 97 12.50 2.84 15.84
N GLU A 98 13.74 2.75 16.38
CA GLU A 98 14.96 3.19 15.68
C GLU A 98 15.21 2.48 14.35
N GLU A 99 14.73 1.25 14.18
CA GLU A 99 14.84 0.52 12.91
C GLU A 99 14.09 1.23 11.76
N ALA A 100 13.12 2.12 12.06
CA ALA A 100 12.39 2.87 11.05
C ALA A 100 13.28 3.78 10.19
N TRP A 101 14.36 4.32 10.77
CA TRP A 101 15.33 5.17 10.07
C TRP A 101 16.72 4.55 9.96
N ASN A 102 16.81 3.23 10.06
CA ASN A 102 18.04 2.52 9.77
C ASN A 102 18.33 2.56 8.26
N PRO A 103 19.46 3.17 7.80
CA PRO A 103 19.77 3.27 6.37
C PRO A 103 19.94 1.90 5.70
N ASP A 104 20.27 0.86 6.49
CA ASP A 104 20.39 -0.51 6.03
C ASP A 104 19.19 -1.39 6.42
N GLY A 105 18.10 -0.76 6.84
CA GLY A 105 16.85 -1.40 7.20
C GLY A 105 16.19 -2.14 6.02
N LEU A 106 15.22 -2.99 6.34
CA LEU A 106 14.54 -3.82 5.35
C LEU A 106 13.85 -2.97 4.27
N VAL A 107 13.17 -1.87 4.66
CA VAL A 107 12.46 -0.99 3.73
C VAL A 107 13.44 -0.30 2.78
N GLN A 108 14.50 0.29 3.33
CA GLN A 108 15.52 1.03 2.57
C GLN A 108 16.24 0.12 1.56
N ARG A 109 16.56 -1.12 1.95
CA ARG A 109 17.14 -2.13 1.04
C ARG A 109 16.15 -2.55 -0.04
N ALA A 110 14.88 -2.76 0.32
CA ALA A 110 13.85 -3.13 -0.64
C ALA A 110 13.62 -2.00 -1.67
N VAL A 111 13.54 -0.74 -1.23
CA VAL A 111 13.40 0.42 -2.12
C VAL A 111 14.57 0.51 -3.08
N ARG A 112 15.83 0.41 -2.59
CA ARG A 112 17.01 0.41 -3.47
C ARG A 112 16.95 -0.70 -4.51
N SER A 113 16.66 -1.94 -4.08
CA SER A 113 16.57 -3.09 -4.98
C SER A 113 15.48 -2.95 -6.03
N LEU A 114 14.31 -2.41 -5.64
CA LEU A 114 13.21 -2.13 -6.56
C LEU A 114 13.59 -1.04 -7.58
N LYS A 115 14.18 0.06 -7.13
CA LYS A 115 14.57 1.18 -8.00
C LYS A 115 15.73 0.83 -8.93
N ASP A 116 16.68 0.01 -8.47
CA ASP A 116 17.76 -0.50 -9.32
C ASP A 116 17.24 -1.42 -10.44
N ALA A 117 16.28 -2.30 -10.12
CA ALA A 117 15.71 -3.25 -11.07
C ALA A 117 14.62 -2.66 -11.96
N LEU A 118 13.86 -1.69 -11.48
CA LEU A 118 12.65 -1.12 -12.08
C LEU A 118 12.60 0.41 -11.85
N PRO A 119 13.49 1.18 -12.49
CA PRO A 119 13.65 2.62 -12.21
C PRO A 119 12.38 3.44 -12.44
N ASP A 120 11.53 3.02 -13.38
CA ASP A 120 10.28 3.73 -13.73
C ASP A 120 9.09 3.35 -12.84
N LEU A 121 9.22 2.31 -12.00
CA LEU A 121 8.15 1.91 -11.08
C LEU A 121 8.08 2.87 -9.88
N GLY A 122 6.90 3.39 -9.60
CA GLY A 122 6.64 4.14 -8.37
C GLY A 122 6.75 3.24 -7.14
N VAL A 123 7.43 3.70 -6.09
CA VAL A 123 7.48 3.02 -4.80
C VAL A 123 6.98 3.99 -3.73
N ILE A 124 5.93 3.58 -3.04
CA ILE A 124 5.33 4.32 -1.94
C ILE A 124 5.71 3.60 -0.65
N THR A 125 6.29 4.31 0.30
CA THR A 125 6.56 3.82 1.64
C THR A 125 5.67 4.54 2.64
N ASP A 126 5.30 3.86 3.71
CA ASP A 126 4.57 4.47 4.81
C ASP A 126 5.55 5.13 5.78
N VAL A 127 5.22 6.34 6.23
CA VAL A 127 5.94 7.04 7.30
C VAL A 127 5.13 6.83 8.58
N ALA A 128 5.34 5.67 9.21
CA ALA A 128 4.61 5.18 10.36
C ALA A 128 5.56 4.38 11.26
N LEU A 129 5.37 4.43 12.58
CA LEU A 129 6.27 3.79 13.55
C LEU A 129 5.78 2.43 14.05
N ASP A 130 4.49 2.10 13.90
CA ASP A 130 3.88 0.88 14.41
C ASP A 130 4.58 -0.42 13.95
N PRO A 131 5.09 -0.56 12.70
CA PRO A 131 5.82 -1.77 12.31
C PRO A 131 7.13 -1.96 13.06
N PHE A 132 7.73 -0.87 13.58
CA PHE A 132 9.05 -0.82 14.20
C PHE A 132 8.98 -0.64 15.72
N ASN A 133 7.82 -0.30 16.26
CA ASN A 133 7.60 -0.08 17.67
C ASN A 133 7.31 -1.41 18.39
N ALA A 134 7.94 -1.63 19.56
CA ALA A 134 7.76 -2.86 20.34
C ALA A 134 6.36 -3.03 20.90
N ASP A 135 5.66 -1.93 21.19
CA ASP A 135 4.27 -1.91 21.69
C ASP A 135 3.24 -1.85 20.54
N GLY A 136 3.70 -1.78 19.28
CA GLY A 136 2.83 -1.69 18.09
C GLY A 136 2.07 -0.36 18.01
N GLN A 137 2.58 0.69 18.63
CA GLN A 137 2.00 2.04 18.60
C GLN A 137 2.64 2.88 17.50
N ASP A 138 1.84 3.72 16.86
CA ASP A 138 2.31 4.67 15.86
C ASP A 138 2.77 5.99 16.51
N GLY A 139 3.51 5.85 17.60
CA GLY A 139 4.06 6.94 18.39
C GLY A 139 4.95 6.44 19.51
N ILE A 140 5.84 7.31 19.98
CA ILE A 140 6.72 7.03 21.12
C ILE A 140 5.91 7.23 22.40
N VAL A 141 5.73 6.15 23.15
CA VAL A 141 4.96 6.16 24.40
C VAL A 141 5.88 6.10 25.61
N VAL A 142 5.70 7.01 26.58
CA VAL A 142 6.37 7.00 27.86
C VAL A 142 5.31 7.24 28.95
N ASP A 143 5.28 6.41 29.98
CA ASP A 143 4.32 6.48 31.08
C ASP A 143 2.86 6.57 30.62
N GLY A 144 2.51 5.85 29.54
CA GLY A 144 1.17 5.82 28.97
C GLY A 144 0.75 7.06 28.17
N GLN A 145 1.69 7.97 27.89
CA GLN A 145 1.46 9.18 27.10
C GLN A 145 2.30 9.14 25.81
N ILE A 146 1.69 9.56 24.69
CA ILE A 146 2.40 9.73 23.42
C ILE A 146 3.20 11.03 23.50
N LEU A 147 4.51 10.94 23.29
CA LEU A 147 5.41 12.08 23.18
C LEU A 147 5.38 12.64 21.76
N ASN A 148 4.52 13.63 21.54
CA ASN A 148 4.25 14.16 20.20
C ASN A 148 5.49 14.69 19.48
N ASP A 149 6.31 15.49 20.14
CA ASP A 149 7.48 16.11 19.53
C ASP A 149 8.55 15.08 19.15
N GLU A 150 8.83 14.13 20.06
CA GLU A 150 9.76 13.03 19.80
C GLU A 150 9.25 12.11 18.68
N THR A 151 7.95 11.83 18.66
CA THR A 151 7.31 11.05 17.59
C THR A 151 7.47 11.75 16.24
N THR A 152 7.20 13.06 16.19
CA THR A 152 7.34 13.84 14.97
C THR A 152 8.80 13.87 14.48
N GLU A 153 9.77 14.00 15.38
CA GLU A 153 11.19 13.94 15.02
C GLU A 153 11.58 12.56 14.44
N ALA A 154 11.08 11.48 15.03
CA ALA A 154 11.30 10.12 14.54
C ALA A 154 10.71 9.91 13.13
N LEU A 155 9.48 10.38 12.88
CA LEU A 155 8.84 10.32 11.56
C LEU A 155 9.60 11.16 10.51
N VAL A 156 10.13 12.32 10.88
CA VAL A 156 10.99 13.11 9.99
C VAL A 156 12.25 12.35 9.62
N ARG A 157 12.92 11.71 10.57
CA ARG A 157 14.10 10.86 10.30
C ARG A 157 13.75 9.70 9.36
N GLN A 158 12.63 9.02 9.60
CA GLN A 158 12.13 7.94 8.75
C GLN A 158 11.87 8.42 7.31
N ALA A 159 11.31 9.61 7.14
CA ALA A 159 11.02 10.17 5.82
C ALA A 159 12.27 10.59 5.03
N LEU A 160 13.39 10.85 5.72
CA LEU A 160 14.63 11.37 5.11
C LEU A 160 15.65 10.27 4.76
N VAL A 161 15.50 9.06 5.27
CA VAL A 161 16.41 7.95 5.02
C VAL A 161 16.02 7.15 3.78
#